data_92289eb3eb529bc92ee38cc9721ab2af
#
_entry.id   92289eb3eb529bc92ee38cc9721ab2af
#
_cell.length_a   1.000
_cell.length_b   1.000
_cell.length_c   1.000
_cell.angle_alpha   90.00
_cell.angle_beta   90.00
_cell.angle_gamma   90.00
#
_symmetry.space_group_name_H-M   'P 1'
#
loop_
_entity.id
_entity.type
_entity.pdbx_description
1 polymer ?
#
loop_
_entity_poly.entity_id
_entity_poly.type
_entity_poly.pdbx_seq_one_letter_code
_entity_poly.pdbx_strand_id
1 'polypeptide(L)'
;MLIKVFGAAVQRIEATLITIEVNSSRGCMFYMVGLPDSAVKESHQRILSALQVTGYKMPTSNIVINMAPADIRKEGSSYDLPLAIGMLAASETISSQKLSRYMIMGELSLDGTIQPIKGALPIAIKAREEGFTGLIVPLQNAREAAVVNHLSVYGVSNIQEVIEFINDKHELTPTTVQTREEFYACQSDFEYDFADVKGQENVKRALEVAAAGGHNLIMVGAPGSGKSMMAKRLPSILPPLSLGESLETTKIHSVAGKLGRNSSLISQRPFRDPHHTISQVAMVGGGSFPQPGEISLAHNGVLFLDELPEFNRSVLEVLRQPLEDRRITISRVKSTIDYPASFMLVASMNPCPCGYYNHPTKPCVCNPGQVQKYLNKISGPLLDRIDIQIEIVPVPFEKISEQRQGESSAAIRQRVIKARQIQEERFACYPGTYCNAQMTSKQLSAFAQPETKGLSLLKNAMERLNLSARAYDRILKVSRTIADLEGSEQIKPEHLAEAISYRNLDRENWAG
;
A
#
# COMPACT_ATOMS: atom_id res chain seq x y z
N MET A 1 -13.03 -28.82 -33.16
CA MET A 1 -14.10 -28.27 -32.28
C MET A 1 -13.64 -26.93 -31.70
N LEU A 2 -14.51 -25.92 -31.57
CA LEU A 2 -14.18 -24.62 -30.96
C LEU A 2 -14.65 -24.62 -29.52
N ILE A 3 -13.73 -24.39 -28.59
CA ILE A 3 -13.98 -24.32 -27.14
C ILE A 3 -13.62 -22.93 -26.62
N LYS A 4 -14.38 -22.44 -25.63
CA LYS A 4 -14.08 -21.19 -24.91
C LYS A 4 -13.77 -21.50 -23.46
N VAL A 5 -12.63 -20.98 -22.98
CA VAL A 5 -12.23 -20.97 -21.59
C VAL A 5 -12.01 -19.51 -21.17
N PHE A 6 -12.23 -19.20 -19.91
CA PHE A 6 -12.19 -17.84 -19.42
C PHE A 6 -11.08 -17.65 -18.41
N GLY A 7 -10.32 -16.59 -18.60
CA GLY A 7 -9.29 -16.09 -17.69
C GLY A 7 -9.39 -14.59 -17.53
N ALA A 8 -8.39 -13.96 -16.91
CA ALA A 8 -8.35 -12.52 -16.78
C ALA A 8 -6.92 -11.97 -16.93
N ALA A 9 -6.82 -10.75 -17.46
CA ALA A 9 -5.59 -9.96 -17.48
C ALA A 9 -5.66 -8.91 -16.40
N VAL A 10 -4.68 -8.86 -15.51
CA VAL A 10 -4.58 -7.82 -14.48
C VAL A 10 -3.87 -6.61 -15.06
N GLN A 11 -4.55 -5.47 -15.06
CA GLN A 11 -4.00 -4.18 -15.46
C GLN A 11 -4.20 -3.17 -14.34
N ARG A 12 -3.12 -2.52 -13.90
CA ARG A 12 -3.16 -1.64 -12.71
C ARG A 12 -3.54 -2.45 -11.47
N ILE A 13 -4.68 -2.13 -10.85
CA ILE A 13 -5.27 -2.84 -9.69
C ILE A 13 -6.60 -3.51 -10.06
N GLU A 14 -6.93 -3.59 -11.33
CA GLU A 14 -8.18 -4.16 -11.86
C GLU A 14 -7.87 -5.33 -12.80
N ALA A 15 -8.89 -6.16 -13.04
CA ALA A 15 -8.79 -7.27 -13.98
C ALA A 15 -9.79 -7.08 -15.14
N THR A 16 -9.38 -7.53 -16.32
CA THR A 16 -10.22 -7.55 -17.53
C THR A 16 -10.40 -8.98 -17.97
N LEU A 17 -11.64 -9.36 -18.32
CA LEU A 17 -11.96 -10.70 -18.82
C LEU A 17 -11.19 -11.01 -20.10
N ILE A 18 -10.58 -12.19 -20.15
CA ILE A 18 -9.94 -12.76 -21.34
C ILE A 18 -10.68 -14.02 -21.74
N THR A 19 -11.22 -14.01 -22.95
CA THR A 19 -11.79 -15.20 -23.57
C THR A 19 -10.71 -15.93 -24.35
N ILE A 20 -10.42 -17.16 -23.97
CA ILE A 20 -9.46 -18.05 -24.62
C ILE A 20 -10.25 -19.00 -25.51
N GLU A 21 -10.16 -18.79 -26.79
CA GLU A 21 -10.82 -19.61 -27.82
C GLU A 21 -9.81 -20.62 -28.38
N VAL A 22 -10.08 -21.89 -28.19
CA VAL A 22 -9.22 -22.98 -28.65
C VAL A 22 -9.94 -23.77 -29.74
N ASN A 23 -9.38 -23.81 -30.94
CA ASN A 23 -9.89 -24.58 -32.05
C ASN A 23 -8.93 -25.72 -32.38
N SER A 24 -9.47 -26.93 -32.44
CA SER A 24 -8.75 -28.14 -32.84
C SER A 24 -9.22 -28.62 -34.21
N SER A 25 -8.28 -28.87 -35.13
CA SER A 25 -8.51 -29.39 -36.48
C SER A 25 -7.44 -30.42 -36.85
N ARG A 26 -7.57 -31.07 -38.01
CA ARG A 26 -6.58 -32.05 -38.51
C ARG A 26 -5.25 -31.36 -38.79
N GLY A 27 -4.15 -31.94 -38.32
CA GLY A 27 -2.79 -31.41 -38.48
C GLY A 27 -1.94 -31.57 -37.21
N CYS A 28 -0.77 -30.92 -37.19
CA CYS A 28 0.16 -30.99 -36.04
C CYS A 28 0.80 -29.63 -35.73
N MET A 29 0.16 -28.53 -36.13
CA MET A 29 0.70 -27.18 -35.90
C MET A 29 0.07 -26.52 -34.66
N PHE A 30 0.82 -25.64 -34.04
CA PHE A 30 0.37 -24.85 -32.88
C PHE A 30 0.51 -23.36 -33.20
N TYR A 31 -0.59 -22.63 -33.09
CA TYR A 31 -0.64 -21.19 -33.31
C TYR A 31 -1.32 -20.49 -32.14
N MET A 32 -0.77 -19.34 -31.73
CA MET A 32 -1.34 -18.49 -30.69
C MET A 32 -1.40 -17.05 -31.17
N VAL A 33 -2.59 -16.45 -31.10
CA VAL A 33 -2.88 -15.07 -31.50
C VAL A 33 -3.57 -14.29 -30.38
N GLY A 34 -3.64 -12.96 -30.46
CA GLY A 34 -4.27 -12.10 -29.45
C GLY A 34 -3.26 -11.44 -28.50
N LEU A 35 -2.09 -11.03 -29.03
CA LEU A 35 -1.02 -10.34 -28.30
C LEU A 35 -0.46 -11.10 -27.06
N PRO A 36 -0.15 -12.42 -27.16
CA PRO A 36 0.57 -13.10 -26.11
C PRO A 36 2.00 -12.59 -26.02
N ASP A 37 2.55 -12.44 -24.79
CA ASP A 37 3.97 -12.18 -24.58
C ASP A 37 4.84 -13.44 -24.79
N SER A 38 6.16 -13.35 -24.58
CA SER A 38 7.06 -14.50 -24.68
C SER A 38 6.72 -15.60 -23.67
N ALA A 39 6.39 -15.24 -22.43
CA ALA A 39 6.07 -16.19 -21.37
C ALA A 39 4.79 -16.98 -21.68
N VAL A 40 3.77 -16.32 -22.25
CA VAL A 40 2.54 -16.98 -22.73
C VAL A 40 2.84 -17.88 -23.93
N LYS A 41 3.74 -17.49 -24.84
CA LYS A 41 4.14 -18.34 -25.96
C LYS A 41 4.92 -19.59 -25.53
N GLU A 42 5.75 -19.45 -24.49
CA GLU A 42 6.50 -20.56 -23.89
C GLU A 42 5.60 -21.53 -23.10
N SER A 43 4.35 -21.15 -22.78
CA SER A 43 3.39 -22.00 -22.09
C SER A 43 3.19 -23.35 -22.77
N HIS A 44 3.29 -23.38 -24.11
CA HIS A 44 3.17 -24.62 -24.87
C HIS A 44 4.13 -25.71 -24.39
N GLN A 45 5.39 -25.36 -24.08
CA GLN A 45 6.39 -26.32 -23.61
C GLN A 45 6.09 -26.80 -22.18
N ARG A 46 5.66 -25.86 -21.28
CA ARG A 46 5.27 -26.18 -19.91
C ARG A 46 4.04 -27.08 -19.87
N ILE A 47 3.01 -26.75 -20.65
CA ILE A 47 1.78 -27.54 -20.77
C ILE A 47 2.07 -28.93 -21.30
N LEU A 48 2.89 -29.05 -22.36
CA LEU A 48 3.26 -30.33 -22.95
C LEU A 48 3.92 -31.25 -21.92
N SER A 49 4.90 -30.74 -21.19
CA SER A 49 5.58 -31.50 -20.11
C SER A 49 4.61 -31.89 -18.98
N ALA A 50 3.84 -30.93 -18.47
CA ALA A 50 2.88 -31.16 -17.40
C ALA A 50 1.84 -32.23 -17.75
N LEU A 51 1.28 -32.19 -18.96
CA LEU A 51 0.32 -33.19 -19.42
C LEU A 51 0.96 -34.56 -19.59
N GLN A 52 2.17 -34.63 -20.11
CA GLN A 52 2.89 -35.88 -20.27
C GLN A 52 3.19 -36.57 -18.93
N VAL A 53 3.65 -35.82 -17.93
CA VAL A 53 3.93 -36.32 -16.58
C VAL A 53 2.66 -36.79 -15.86
N THR A 54 1.54 -36.08 -16.07
CA THR A 54 0.23 -36.42 -15.46
C THR A 54 -0.53 -37.52 -16.22
N GLY A 55 0.08 -38.11 -17.26
CA GLY A 55 -0.48 -39.24 -18.01
C GLY A 55 -1.46 -38.86 -19.14
N TYR A 56 -1.59 -37.57 -19.43
CA TYR A 56 -2.39 -37.07 -20.55
C TYR A 56 -1.50 -36.89 -21.78
N LYS A 57 -1.98 -37.36 -22.93
CA LYS A 57 -1.27 -37.17 -24.21
C LYS A 57 -1.64 -35.81 -24.81
N MET A 58 -0.62 -35.08 -25.27
CA MET A 58 -0.87 -33.89 -26.09
C MET A 58 -1.68 -34.26 -27.32
N PRO A 59 -2.74 -33.49 -27.65
CA PRO A 59 -3.51 -33.76 -28.87
C PRO A 59 -2.65 -33.68 -30.10
N THR A 60 -2.68 -34.73 -30.94
CA THR A 60 -2.05 -34.76 -32.27
C THR A 60 -2.96 -34.07 -33.29
N SER A 61 -3.24 -32.79 -33.08
CA SER A 61 -4.12 -31.99 -33.90
C SER A 61 -3.53 -30.61 -34.11
N ASN A 62 -4.00 -29.92 -35.16
CA ASN A 62 -3.68 -28.52 -35.38
C ASN A 62 -4.46 -27.68 -34.36
N ILE A 63 -3.76 -27.00 -33.43
CA ILE A 63 -4.35 -26.20 -32.40
C ILE A 63 -4.12 -24.71 -32.69
N VAL A 64 -5.22 -23.96 -32.77
CA VAL A 64 -5.19 -22.51 -32.90
C VAL A 64 -5.85 -21.91 -31.66
N ILE A 65 -5.11 -21.09 -30.97
CA ILE A 65 -5.57 -20.40 -29.74
C ILE A 65 -5.69 -18.90 -30.04
N ASN A 66 -6.87 -18.33 -29.79
CA ASN A 66 -7.10 -16.90 -29.84
C ASN A 66 -7.42 -16.37 -28.42
N MET A 67 -6.70 -15.35 -27.98
CA MET A 67 -6.92 -14.71 -26.67
C MET A 67 -7.55 -13.33 -26.87
N ALA A 68 -8.86 -13.23 -26.74
CA ALA A 68 -9.63 -12.01 -26.93
C ALA A 68 -9.86 -11.24 -25.61
N PRO A 69 -9.91 -9.88 -25.62
CA PRO A 69 -9.74 -8.99 -26.76
C PRO A 69 -8.27 -8.84 -27.19
N ALA A 70 -8.03 -8.56 -28.47
CA ALA A 70 -6.68 -8.52 -29.04
C ALA A 70 -5.90 -7.24 -28.73
N ASP A 71 -6.54 -6.18 -28.26
CA ASP A 71 -5.93 -4.92 -27.83
C ASP A 71 -5.27 -4.99 -26.45
N ILE A 72 -5.67 -5.97 -25.64
CA ILE A 72 -5.10 -6.22 -24.31
C ILE A 72 -3.94 -7.21 -24.43
N ARG A 73 -2.78 -6.82 -23.93
CA ARG A 73 -1.62 -7.70 -23.85
C ARG A 73 -1.80 -8.72 -22.72
N LYS A 74 -1.52 -9.99 -23.01
CA LYS A 74 -1.54 -11.11 -22.07
C LYS A 74 -0.11 -11.40 -21.65
N GLU A 75 0.14 -11.36 -20.36
CA GLU A 75 1.48 -11.37 -19.80
C GLU A 75 1.61 -12.43 -18.70
N GLY A 76 2.80 -13.04 -18.66
CA GLY A 76 3.16 -14.02 -17.64
C GLY A 76 2.59 -15.41 -17.85
N SER A 77 2.89 -16.29 -16.90
CA SER A 77 2.61 -17.74 -16.95
C SER A 77 1.25 -18.14 -16.37
N SER A 78 0.48 -17.18 -15.86
CA SER A 78 -0.82 -17.44 -15.19
C SER A 78 -1.91 -18.00 -16.10
N TYR A 79 -1.68 -18.02 -17.42
CA TYR A 79 -2.59 -18.59 -18.42
C TYR A 79 -2.32 -20.06 -18.74
N ASP A 80 -1.25 -20.68 -18.20
CA ASP A 80 -0.89 -22.06 -18.51
C ASP A 80 -2.03 -23.02 -18.23
N LEU A 81 -2.67 -22.90 -17.06
CA LEU A 81 -3.78 -23.77 -16.67
C LEU A 81 -5.01 -23.63 -17.58
N PRO A 82 -5.57 -22.45 -17.83
CA PRO A 82 -6.72 -22.33 -18.75
C PRO A 82 -6.39 -22.72 -20.19
N LEU A 83 -5.15 -22.52 -20.65
CA LEU A 83 -4.71 -22.97 -21.96
C LEU A 83 -4.67 -24.50 -22.02
N ALA A 84 -4.11 -25.20 -21.02
CA ALA A 84 -4.06 -26.64 -20.94
C ALA A 84 -5.48 -27.26 -20.94
N ILE A 85 -6.37 -26.73 -20.11
CA ILE A 85 -7.76 -27.18 -20.03
C ILE A 85 -8.50 -26.96 -21.36
N GLY A 86 -8.31 -25.79 -21.99
CA GLY A 86 -8.89 -25.50 -23.30
C GLY A 86 -8.42 -26.45 -24.41
N MET A 87 -7.13 -26.80 -24.42
CA MET A 87 -6.55 -27.73 -25.36
C MET A 87 -7.09 -29.18 -25.19
N LEU A 88 -7.18 -29.66 -23.95
CA LEU A 88 -7.76 -30.96 -23.64
C LEU A 88 -9.24 -31.05 -23.99
N ALA A 89 -10.00 -29.98 -23.73
CA ALA A 89 -11.42 -29.92 -24.09
C ALA A 89 -11.63 -29.84 -25.62
N ALA A 90 -10.82 -29.06 -26.33
CA ALA A 90 -10.91 -28.95 -27.78
C ALA A 90 -10.53 -30.25 -28.51
N SER A 91 -9.75 -31.12 -27.89
CA SER A 91 -9.42 -32.47 -28.36
C SER A 91 -10.38 -33.57 -27.86
N GLU A 92 -11.47 -33.17 -27.20
CA GLU A 92 -12.46 -34.09 -26.61
C GLU A 92 -11.91 -35.07 -25.57
N THR A 93 -10.73 -34.76 -25.00
CA THR A 93 -10.13 -35.56 -23.93
C THR A 93 -10.84 -35.34 -22.58
N ILE A 94 -11.41 -34.14 -22.39
CA ILE A 94 -12.21 -33.77 -21.21
C ILE A 94 -13.52 -33.10 -21.63
N SER A 95 -14.51 -33.10 -20.73
CA SER A 95 -15.81 -32.45 -20.94
C SER A 95 -15.67 -30.93 -21.08
N SER A 96 -16.46 -30.31 -21.96
CA SER A 96 -16.52 -28.84 -22.10
C SER A 96 -17.72 -28.19 -21.39
N GLN A 97 -18.66 -28.99 -20.87
CA GLN A 97 -19.96 -28.51 -20.39
C GLN A 97 -19.87 -27.49 -19.24
N LYS A 98 -18.90 -27.65 -18.35
CA LYS A 98 -18.72 -26.78 -17.18
C LYS A 98 -17.89 -25.52 -17.48
N LEU A 99 -17.10 -25.48 -18.55
CA LEU A 99 -16.08 -24.45 -18.79
C LEU A 99 -16.66 -23.03 -18.86
N SER A 100 -17.89 -22.89 -19.35
CA SER A 100 -18.58 -21.58 -19.42
C SER A 100 -18.96 -20.99 -18.07
N ARG A 101 -18.98 -21.79 -17.01
CA ARG A 101 -19.38 -21.36 -15.65
C ARG A 101 -18.22 -20.93 -14.79
N TYR A 102 -16.99 -21.30 -15.15
CA TYR A 102 -15.80 -21.09 -14.34
C TYR A 102 -14.78 -20.22 -15.04
N MET A 103 -14.23 -19.26 -14.31
CA MET A 103 -12.98 -18.61 -14.69
C MET A 103 -11.82 -19.44 -14.12
N ILE A 104 -10.75 -19.63 -14.90
CA ILE A 104 -9.63 -20.50 -14.55
C ILE A 104 -8.33 -19.71 -14.68
N MET A 105 -7.48 -19.74 -13.66
CA MET A 105 -6.16 -19.10 -13.69
C MET A 105 -5.15 -19.94 -12.91
N GLY A 106 -3.92 -20.03 -13.41
CA GLY A 106 -2.83 -20.74 -12.73
C GLY A 106 -1.63 -20.91 -13.63
N GLU A 107 -0.45 -20.89 -13.05
CA GLU A 107 0.80 -21.25 -13.72
C GLU A 107 1.09 -22.74 -13.52
N LEU A 108 1.57 -23.43 -14.54
CA LEU A 108 1.91 -24.85 -14.48
C LEU A 108 3.43 -25.05 -14.34
N SER A 109 3.83 -25.85 -13.38
CA SER A 109 5.15 -26.48 -13.34
C SER A 109 5.19 -27.71 -14.29
N LEU A 110 6.39 -28.14 -14.62
CA LEU A 110 6.60 -29.25 -15.55
C LEU A 110 6.03 -30.59 -15.06
N ASP A 111 5.83 -30.73 -13.74
CA ASP A 111 5.26 -31.90 -13.08
C ASP A 111 3.72 -31.85 -12.94
N GLY A 112 3.08 -30.79 -13.43
CA GLY A 112 1.64 -30.57 -13.35
C GLY A 112 1.17 -29.90 -12.06
N THR A 113 2.07 -29.51 -11.13
CA THR A 113 1.72 -28.69 -9.98
C THR A 113 1.37 -27.26 -10.39
N ILE A 114 0.44 -26.65 -9.66
CA ILE A 114 -0.05 -25.30 -9.95
C ILE A 114 0.62 -24.30 -9.02
N GLN A 115 1.30 -23.31 -9.60
CA GLN A 115 2.04 -22.28 -8.90
C GLN A 115 1.18 -21.03 -8.66
N PRO A 116 1.47 -20.24 -7.60
CA PRO A 116 0.72 -19.04 -7.25
C PRO A 116 0.81 -17.96 -8.34
N ILE A 117 -0.26 -17.21 -8.47
CA ILE A 117 -0.39 -16.08 -9.39
C ILE A 117 -0.47 -14.76 -8.65
N LYS A 118 -0.21 -13.65 -9.35
CA LYS A 118 -0.42 -12.30 -8.86
C LYS A 118 -1.80 -11.79 -9.23
N GLY A 119 -2.40 -10.97 -8.35
CA GLY A 119 -3.68 -10.32 -8.65
C GLY A 119 -4.89 -11.24 -8.56
N ALA A 120 -4.88 -12.27 -7.71
CA ALA A 120 -6.01 -13.18 -7.56
C ALA A 120 -7.28 -12.46 -7.06
N LEU A 121 -7.13 -11.44 -6.19
CA LEU A 121 -8.28 -10.66 -5.69
C LEU A 121 -8.95 -9.84 -6.80
N PRO A 122 -8.28 -9.00 -7.61
CA PRO A 122 -8.92 -8.33 -8.75
C PRO A 122 -9.53 -9.32 -9.76
N ILE A 123 -8.89 -10.48 -9.99
CA ILE A 123 -9.45 -11.54 -10.85
C ILE A 123 -10.78 -12.07 -10.28
N ALA A 124 -10.83 -12.35 -8.97
CA ALA A 124 -12.05 -12.82 -8.31
C ALA A 124 -13.18 -11.77 -8.36
N ILE A 125 -12.87 -10.49 -8.17
CA ILE A 125 -13.84 -9.40 -8.30
C ILE A 125 -14.41 -9.39 -9.72
N LYS A 126 -13.54 -9.50 -10.73
CA LYS A 126 -13.97 -9.52 -12.13
C LYS A 126 -14.81 -10.76 -12.46
N ALA A 127 -14.43 -11.93 -11.96
CA ALA A 127 -15.22 -13.16 -12.15
C ALA A 127 -16.65 -13.02 -11.61
N ARG A 128 -16.81 -12.39 -10.44
CA ARG A 128 -18.13 -12.10 -9.87
C ARG A 128 -18.92 -11.09 -10.72
N GLU A 129 -18.29 -10.01 -11.17
CA GLU A 129 -18.93 -8.98 -12.02
C GLU A 129 -19.45 -9.55 -13.34
N GLU A 130 -18.71 -10.47 -13.94
CA GLU A 130 -19.09 -11.16 -15.19
C GLU A 130 -20.10 -12.31 -14.97
N GLY A 131 -20.49 -12.59 -13.71
CA GLY A 131 -21.52 -13.57 -13.38
C GLY A 131 -21.06 -15.03 -13.43
N PHE A 132 -19.75 -15.31 -13.30
CA PHE A 132 -19.26 -16.67 -13.18
C PHE A 132 -19.74 -17.32 -11.89
N THR A 133 -20.07 -18.61 -11.97
CA THR A 133 -20.46 -19.43 -10.80
C THR A 133 -19.26 -19.64 -9.87
N GLY A 134 -18.08 -19.78 -10.44
CA GLY A 134 -16.87 -20.02 -9.63
C GLY A 134 -15.57 -19.61 -10.34
N LEU A 135 -14.55 -19.59 -9.52
CA LEU A 135 -13.16 -19.27 -9.89
C LEU A 135 -12.24 -20.40 -9.42
N ILE A 136 -11.46 -20.97 -10.36
CA ILE A 136 -10.43 -21.98 -10.08
C ILE A 136 -9.07 -21.29 -10.08
N VAL A 137 -8.37 -21.33 -8.96
CA VAL A 137 -7.08 -20.66 -8.76
C VAL A 137 -6.12 -21.56 -7.97
N PRO A 138 -4.81 -21.27 -7.97
CA PRO A 138 -3.86 -21.99 -7.12
C PRO A 138 -4.29 -21.97 -5.65
N LEU A 139 -4.09 -23.08 -4.93
CA LEU A 139 -4.47 -23.22 -3.51
C LEU A 139 -3.95 -22.06 -2.64
N GLN A 140 -2.75 -21.59 -2.92
CA GLN A 140 -2.12 -20.48 -2.20
C GLN A 140 -2.84 -19.12 -2.38
N ASN A 141 -3.59 -18.96 -3.47
CA ASN A 141 -4.38 -17.76 -3.76
C ASN A 141 -5.86 -17.89 -3.37
N ALA A 142 -6.30 -19.09 -2.98
CA ALA A 142 -7.71 -19.36 -2.77
C ALA A 142 -8.33 -18.50 -1.66
N ARG A 143 -7.63 -18.30 -0.53
CA ARG A 143 -8.13 -17.45 0.58
C ARG A 143 -8.22 -15.98 0.19
N GLU A 144 -7.24 -15.46 -0.57
CA GLU A 144 -7.25 -14.11 -1.13
C GLU A 144 -8.46 -13.89 -2.04
N ALA A 145 -8.72 -14.81 -2.94
CA ALA A 145 -9.84 -14.75 -3.87
C ALA A 145 -11.21 -14.95 -3.18
N ALA A 146 -11.28 -15.82 -2.16
CA ALA A 146 -12.50 -16.16 -1.43
C ALA A 146 -13.05 -15.03 -0.54
N VAL A 147 -12.32 -13.90 -0.42
CA VAL A 147 -12.84 -12.65 0.17
C VAL A 147 -14.07 -12.13 -0.59
N VAL A 148 -14.18 -12.44 -1.88
CA VAL A 148 -15.25 -11.95 -2.76
C VAL A 148 -16.52 -12.75 -2.52
N ASN A 149 -17.52 -12.11 -1.95
CA ASN A 149 -18.84 -12.72 -1.70
C ASN A 149 -19.56 -13.10 -3.01
N HIS A 150 -20.40 -14.11 -2.95
CA HIS A 150 -21.21 -14.61 -4.08
C HIS A 150 -20.38 -15.15 -5.26
N LEU A 151 -19.21 -15.66 -4.98
CA LEU A 151 -18.35 -16.38 -5.93
C LEU A 151 -17.79 -17.62 -5.22
N SER A 152 -17.97 -18.80 -5.81
CA SER A 152 -17.36 -20.02 -5.28
C SER A 152 -15.90 -20.10 -5.75
N VAL A 153 -14.96 -20.07 -4.81
CA VAL A 153 -13.53 -20.12 -5.12
C VAL A 153 -12.98 -21.51 -4.82
N TYR A 154 -12.34 -22.12 -5.78
CA TYR A 154 -11.76 -23.45 -5.69
C TYR A 154 -10.23 -23.36 -5.77
N GLY A 155 -9.57 -23.67 -4.66
CA GLY A 155 -8.12 -23.77 -4.58
C GLY A 155 -7.64 -25.14 -5.05
N VAL A 156 -6.73 -25.17 -6.01
CA VAL A 156 -6.19 -26.39 -6.61
C VAL A 156 -4.67 -26.41 -6.56
N SER A 157 -4.09 -27.58 -6.35
CA SER A 157 -2.65 -27.78 -6.25
C SER A 157 -2.05 -28.44 -7.50
N ASN A 158 -2.86 -29.18 -8.26
CA ASN A 158 -2.43 -29.93 -9.41
C ASN A 158 -3.47 -29.87 -10.54
N ILE A 159 -3.02 -29.91 -11.80
CA ILE A 159 -3.89 -29.92 -12.98
C ILE A 159 -4.86 -31.10 -13.00
N GLN A 160 -4.49 -32.24 -12.42
CA GLN A 160 -5.33 -33.43 -12.36
C GLN A 160 -6.62 -33.16 -11.55
N GLU A 161 -6.54 -32.45 -10.42
CA GLU A 161 -7.72 -32.05 -9.63
C GLU A 161 -8.74 -31.28 -10.48
N VAL A 162 -8.25 -30.37 -11.31
CA VAL A 162 -9.09 -29.57 -12.22
C VAL A 162 -9.75 -30.45 -13.30
N ILE A 163 -8.99 -31.36 -13.89
CA ILE A 163 -9.49 -32.28 -14.92
C ILE A 163 -10.56 -33.22 -14.33
N GLU A 164 -10.33 -33.78 -13.15
CA GLU A 164 -11.29 -34.65 -12.46
C GLU A 164 -12.59 -33.89 -12.10
N PHE A 165 -12.46 -32.65 -11.62
CA PHE A 165 -13.60 -31.78 -11.33
C PHE A 165 -14.44 -31.45 -12.60
N ILE A 166 -13.79 -31.12 -13.70
CA ILE A 166 -14.47 -30.82 -14.97
C ILE A 166 -15.20 -32.04 -15.52
N ASN A 167 -14.63 -33.24 -15.33
CA ASN A 167 -15.20 -34.51 -15.78
C ASN A 167 -16.22 -35.14 -14.80
N ASP A 168 -16.63 -34.44 -13.75
CA ASP A 168 -17.53 -34.96 -12.71
C ASP A 168 -17.02 -36.21 -11.96
N LYS A 169 -15.70 -36.41 -11.93
CA LYS A 169 -15.07 -37.55 -11.21
C LYS A 169 -14.75 -37.22 -9.77
N HIS A 170 -14.52 -35.95 -9.47
CA HIS A 170 -14.21 -35.47 -8.12
C HIS A 170 -14.87 -34.10 -7.89
N GLU A 171 -15.45 -33.90 -6.71
CA GLU A 171 -15.99 -32.60 -6.31
C GLU A 171 -14.93 -31.79 -5.57
N LEU A 172 -14.72 -30.55 -6.02
CA LEU A 172 -13.87 -29.60 -5.29
C LEU A 172 -14.70 -28.90 -4.20
N THR A 173 -14.12 -28.78 -3.02
CA THR A 173 -14.72 -28.00 -1.92
C THR A 173 -14.41 -26.51 -2.11
N PRO A 174 -15.41 -25.61 -2.11
CA PRO A 174 -15.14 -24.18 -2.19
C PRO A 174 -14.43 -23.71 -0.92
N THR A 175 -13.43 -22.85 -1.11
CA THR A 175 -12.73 -22.19 0.00
C THR A 175 -13.64 -21.16 0.62
N THR A 176 -13.89 -21.26 1.92
CA THR A 176 -14.69 -20.32 2.69
C THR A 176 -13.79 -19.47 3.58
N VAL A 177 -14.04 -18.16 3.64
CA VAL A 177 -13.33 -17.22 4.53
C VAL A 177 -14.37 -16.41 5.29
N GLN A 178 -14.24 -16.38 6.61
CA GLN A 178 -15.05 -15.50 7.46
C GLN A 178 -14.45 -14.09 7.45
N THR A 179 -14.51 -13.43 6.30
CA THR A 179 -13.80 -12.18 6.00
C THR A 179 -13.98 -11.10 7.06
N ARG A 180 -15.21 -10.89 7.57
CA ARG A 180 -15.48 -9.87 8.57
C ARG A 180 -14.87 -10.21 9.93
N GLU A 181 -15.04 -11.44 10.39
CA GLU A 181 -14.57 -11.89 11.70
C GLU A 181 -13.03 -11.87 11.74
N GLU A 182 -12.38 -12.43 10.74
CA GLU A 182 -10.92 -12.42 10.61
C GLU A 182 -10.37 -10.97 10.51
N PHE A 183 -11.04 -10.11 9.73
CA PHE A 183 -10.64 -8.73 9.56
C PHE A 183 -10.66 -7.96 10.88
N TYR A 184 -11.75 -8.05 11.65
CA TYR A 184 -11.85 -7.33 12.92
C TYR A 184 -10.98 -7.93 14.03
N ALA A 185 -10.78 -9.23 14.06
CA ALA A 185 -9.92 -9.90 15.03
C ALA A 185 -8.44 -9.45 14.92
N CYS A 186 -7.94 -9.30 13.68
CA CYS A 186 -6.53 -8.95 13.45
C CYS A 186 -6.25 -7.44 13.52
N GLN A 187 -7.25 -6.57 13.68
CA GLN A 187 -7.05 -5.11 13.70
C GLN A 187 -6.32 -4.58 14.94
N SER A 188 -6.27 -5.35 16.02
CA SER A 188 -5.70 -4.93 17.30
C SER A 188 -4.47 -5.73 17.72
N ASP A 189 -3.98 -6.62 16.88
CA ASP A 189 -2.80 -7.46 17.13
C ASP A 189 -1.53 -6.75 16.62
N PHE A 190 -0.89 -5.94 17.50
CA PHE A 190 0.32 -5.19 17.17
C PHE A 190 1.53 -5.75 17.91
N GLU A 191 2.63 -5.91 17.19
CA GLU A 191 3.92 -6.36 17.74
C GLU A 191 4.53 -5.36 18.75
N TYR A 192 4.27 -4.06 18.57
CA TYR A 192 4.88 -2.99 19.34
C TYR A 192 3.83 -2.13 20.05
N ASP A 193 4.09 -1.76 21.32
CA ASP A 193 3.24 -0.89 22.12
C ASP A 193 4.00 0.35 22.60
N PHE A 194 3.30 1.51 22.70
CA PHE A 194 3.85 2.73 23.25
C PHE A 194 4.11 2.65 24.77
N ALA A 195 3.49 1.70 25.48
CA ALA A 195 3.76 1.44 26.90
C ALA A 195 5.24 1.09 27.16
N ASP A 196 5.92 0.48 26.18
CA ASP A 196 7.35 0.14 26.28
C ASP A 196 8.26 1.36 26.19
N VAL A 197 7.75 2.50 25.73
CA VAL A 197 8.54 3.72 25.52
C VAL A 197 8.56 4.54 26.80
N LYS A 198 9.73 4.65 27.39
CA LYS A 198 9.94 5.45 28.61
C LYS A 198 10.29 6.89 28.25
N GLY A 199 9.62 7.84 28.89
CA GLY A 199 9.76 9.27 28.61
C GLY A 199 9.29 9.66 27.19
N GLN A 200 9.87 10.71 26.61
CA GLN A 200 9.57 11.20 25.26
C GLN A 200 8.10 11.65 25.07
N GLU A 201 7.47 12.19 26.10
CA GLU A 201 6.05 12.55 26.08
C GLU A 201 5.71 13.54 24.95
N ASN A 202 6.60 14.50 24.65
CA ASN A 202 6.42 15.44 23.56
C ASN A 202 6.41 14.73 22.18
N VAL A 203 7.23 13.68 22.03
CA VAL A 203 7.28 12.91 20.78
C VAL A 203 6.03 12.04 20.66
N LYS A 204 5.59 11.39 21.76
CA LYS A 204 4.34 10.63 21.78
C LYS A 204 3.16 11.53 21.43
N ARG A 205 3.09 12.74 21.99
CA ARG A 205 2.06 13.73 21.67
C ARG A 205 2.08 14.14 20.19
N ALA A 206 3.24 14.43 19.64
CA ALA A 206 3.38 14.76 18.22
C ALA A 206 2.92 13.60 17.30
N LEU A 207 3.26 12.35 17.67
CA LEU A 207 2.82 11.16 16.94
C LEU A 207 1.31 10.94 17.07
N GLU A 208 0.71 11.19 18.24
CA GLU A 208 -0.74 11.17 18.45
C GLU A 208 -1.45 12.19 17.56
N VAL A 209 -0.98 13.44 17.51
CA VAL A 209 -1.51 14.50 16.65
C VAL A 209 -1.36 14.11 15.17
N ALA A 210 -0.19 13.60 14.79
CA ALA A 210 0.07 13.14 13.43
C ALA A 210 -0.88 12.00 13.02
N ALA A 211 -1.10 11.01 13.89
CA ALA A 211 -2.01 9.89 13.67
C ALA A 211 -3.48 10.35 13.56
N ALA A 212 -3.90 11.27 14.42
CA ALA A 212 -5.27 11.79 14.44
C ALA A 212 -5.60 12.60 13.19
N GLY A 213 -4.68 13.43 12.70
CA GLY A 213 -4.91 14.29 11.54
C GLY A 213 -4.42 13.71 10.20
N GLY A 214 -3.67 12.61 10.21
CA GLY A 214 -3.00 12.09 9.02
C GLY A 214 -1.84 12.98 8.54
N HIS A 215 -1.16 13.66 9.47
CA HIS A 215 -0.11 14.63 9.19
C HIS A 215 1.23 13.97 8.89
N ASN A 216 1.95 14.48 7.90
CA ASN A 216 3.32 14.11 7.63
C ASN A 216 4.24 14.64 8.74
N LEU A 217 5.22 13.81 9.16
CA LEU A 217 6.05 14.11 10.30
C LEU A 217 7.53 13.83 10.03
N ILE A 218 8.42 14.69 10.54
CA ILE A 218 9.86 14.44 10.58
C ILE A 218 10.38 14.50 12.02
N MET A 219 11.19 13.52 12.36
CA MET A 219 11.88 13.40 13.65
C MET A 219 13.36 13.70 13.48
N VAL A 220 13.86 14.70 14.18
CA VAL A 220 15.28 15.08 14.17
C VAL A 220 15.89 14.77 15.53
N GLY A 221 17.01 14.08 15.55
CA GLY A 221 17.67 13.76 16.82
C GLY A 221 18.96 12.97 16.65
N ALA A 222 19.76 12.92 17.71
CA ALA A 222 21.04 12.22 17.71
C ALA A 222 20.87 10.72 17.40
N PRO A 223 21.94 10.06 16.93
CA PRO A 223 21.96 8.60 16.80
C PRO A 223 21.59 7.92 18.14
N GLY A 224 20.74 6.90 18.10
CA GLY A 224 20.30 6.20 19.30
C GLY A 224 19.22 6.91 20.13
N SER A 225 18.65 8.03 19.68
CA SER A 225 17.56 8.74 20.39
C SER A 225 16.18 8.06 20.31
N GLY A 226 16.05 6.94 19.58
CA GLY A 226 14.81 6.16 19.50
C GLY A 226 13.88 6.49 18.33
N LYS A 227 14.34 7.25 17.33
CA LYS A 227 13.52 7.66 16.16
C LYS A 227 12.82 6.50 15.45
N SER A 228 13.58 5.50 15.01
CA SER A 228 13.05 4.33 14.30
C SER A 228 12.16 3.46 15.20
N MET A 229 12.47 3.39 16.50
CA MET A 229 11.65 2.71 17.51
C MET A 229 10.26 3.37 17.64
N MET A 230 10.19 4.70 17.65
CA MET A 230 8.94 5.47 17.70
C MET A 230 8.13 5.31 16.41
N ALA A 231 8.79 5.38 15.26
CA ALA A 231 8.12 5.20 13.96
C ALA A 231 7.45 3.83 13.82
N LYS A 232 8.12 2.75 14.25
CA LYS A 232 7.58 1.38 14.19
C LYS A 232 6.36 1.16 15.08
N ARG A 233 6.15 1.99 16.10
CA ARG A 233 4.97 1.93 16.98
C ARG A 233 3.78 2.72 16.44
N LEU A 234 3.99 3.60 15.46
CA LEU A 234 2.92 4.45 14.92
C LEU A 234 1.70 3.66 14.40
N PRO A 235 1.85 2.51 13.71
CA PRO A 235 0.68 1.72 13.29
C PRO A 235 -0.26 1.33 14.42
N SER A 236 0.25 1.12 15.65
CA SER A 236 -0.56 0.70 16.80
C SER A 236 -1.53 1.79 17.31
N ILE A 237 -1.29 3.06 16.97
CA ILE A 237 -2.15 4.18 17.36
C ILE A 237 -2.97 4.76 16.19
N LEU A 238 -2.72 4.31 14.96
CA LEU A 238 -3.52 4.73 13.80
C LEU A 238 -4.96 4.22 13.91
N PRO A 239 -5.94 4.95 13.36
CA PRO A 239 -7.31 4.46 13.27
C PRO A 239 -7.36 3.18 12.43
N PRO A 240 -8.28 2.23 12.74
CA PRO A 240 -8.40 1.00 11.99
C PRO A 240 -8.71 1.26 10.51
N LEU A 241 -8.37 0.32 9.64
CA LEU A 241 -8.82 0.36 8.26
C LEU A 241 -10.33 0.12 8.20
N SER A 242 -11.03 0.86 7.33
CA SER A 242 -12.36 0.45 6.88
C SER A 242 -12.27 -0.74 5.93
N LEU A 243 -13.37 -1.47 5.72
CA LEU A 243 -13.39 -2.58 4.75
C LEU A 243 -13.04 -2.10 3.32
N GLY A 244 -13.49 -0.89 2.94
CA GLY A 244 -13.15 -0.30 1.65
C GLY A 244 -11.66 0.00 1.49
N GLU A 245 -11.05 0.66 2.49
CA GLU A 245 -9.61 0.91 2.53
C GLU A 245 -8.80 -0.40 2.51
N SER A 246 -9.25 -1.40 3.27
CA SER A 246 -8.62 -2.73 3.31
C SER A 246 -8.65 -3.41 1.95
N LEU A 247 -9.81 -3.39 1.28
CA LEU A 247 -9.95 -4.00 -0.05
C LEU A 247 -9.05 -3.33 -1.09
N GLU A 248 -9.01 -1.99 -1.10
CA GLU A 248 -8.15 -1.23 -2.02
C GLU A 248 -6.67 -1.51 -1.75
N THR A 249 -6.26 -1.49 -0.49
CA THR A 249 -4.89 -1.81 -0.07
C THR A 249 -4.51 -3.25 -0.44
N THR A 250 -5.42 -4.20 -0.20
CA THR A 250 -5.19 -5.61 -0.54
C THR A 250 -5.06 -5.82 -2.05
N LYS A 251 -5.85 -5.13 -2.89
CA LYS A 251 -5.70 -5.17 -4.36
C LYS A 251 -4.29 -4.75 -4.79
N ILE A 252 -3.76 -3.66 -4.23
CA ILE A 252 -2.40 -3.18 -4.57
C ILE A 252 -1.34 -4.23 -4.21
N HIS A 253 -1.42 -4.80 -3.01
CA HIS A 253 -0.48 -5.82 -2.53
C HIS A 253 -0.63 -7.15 -3.31
N SER A 254 -1.85 -7.52 -3.70
CA SER A 254 -2.15 -8.67 -4.55
C SER A 254 -1.44 -8.57 -5.90
N VAL A 255 -1.61 -7.44 -6.60
CA VAL A 255 -0.96 -7.17 -7.90
C VAL A 255 0.56 -7.13 -7.78
N ALA A 256 1.09 -6.58 -6.68
CA ALA A 256 2.52 -6.59 -6.40
C ALA A 256 3.08 -7.98 -6.05
N GLY A 257 2.22 -8.95 -5.75
CA GLY A 257 2.63 -10.27 -5.25
C GLY A 257 3.28 -10.19 -3.85
N LYS A 258 2.81 -9.24 -3.02
CA LYS A 258 3.32 -8.96 -1.67
C LYS A 258 2.36 -9.36 -0.55
N LEU A 259 1.28 -10.06 -0.86
CA LEU A 259 0.43 -10.69 0.15
C LEU A 259 1.13 -11.89 0.77
N GLY A 260 0.97 -12.06 2.08
CA GLY A 260 1.46 -13.24 2.79
C GLY A 260 0.75 -14.51 2.29
N ARG A 261 1.42 -15.67 2.42
CA ARG A 261 0.78 -16.96 2.13
C ARG A 261 -0.42 -17.13 3.06
N ASN A 262 -1.56 -17.52 2.50
CA ASN A 262 -2.83 -17.69 3.22
C ASN A 262 -3.46 -16.39 3.81
N SER A 263 -3.06 -15.20 3.36
CA SER A 263 -3.73 -13.95 3.74
C SER A 263 -5.07 -13.83 3.02
N SER A 264 -6.09 -13.33 3.74
CA SER A 264 -7.38 -12.95 3.16
C SER A 264 -7.39 -11.45 2.81
N LEU A 265 -7.55 -10.59 3.82
CA LEU A 265 -7.49 -9.13 3.70
C LEU A 265 -6.35 -8.56 4.55
N ILE A 266 -5.79 -7.43 4.12
CA ILE A 266 -4.92 -6.62 4.95
C ILE A 266 -5.79 -5.92 5.99
N SER A 267 -5.64 -6.27 7.27
CA SER A 267 -6.43 -5.75 8.40
C SER A 267 -5.77 -4.57 9.11
N GLN A 268 -4.46 -4.43 8.99
CA GLN A 268 -3.68 -3.36 9.59
C GLN A 268 -3.14 -2.40 8.52
N ARG A 269 -2.95 -1.12 8.91
CA ARG A 269 -2.36 -0.13 8.01
C ARG A 269 -0.92 -0.52 7.68
N PRO A 270 -0.55 -0.61 6.38
CA PRO A 270 0.80 -0.97 5.97
C PRO A 270 1.86 -0.03 6.56
N PHE A 271 2.97 -0.59 6.99
CA PHE A 271 4.17 0.15 7.36
C PHE A 271 5.30 -0.24 6.41
N ARG A 272 5.78 0.72 5.62
CA ARG A 272 6.83 0.50 4.63
C ARG A 272 8.06 1.32 5.02
N ASP A 273 9.20 0.65 5.17
CA ASP A 273 10.48 1.25 5.58
C ASP A 273 11.60 0.91 4.59
N PRO A 274 11.54 1.42 3.36
CA PRO A 274 12.57 1.15 2.36
C PRO A 274 13.91 1.71 2.79
N HIS A 275 14.97 0.93 2.58
CA HIS A 275 16.34 1.37 2.85
C HIS A 275 16.72 2.56 1.95
N HIS A 276 17.58 3.48 2.42
CA HIS A 276 17.96 4.68 1.68
C HIS A 276 18.68 4.42 0.33
N THR A 277 19.20 3.20 0.12
CA THR A 277 19.81 2.79 -1.17
C THR A 277 18.77 2.37 -2.22
N ILE A 278 17.48 2.46 -1.92
CA ILE A 278 16.41 2.09 -2.86
C ILE A 278 16.51 2.87 -4.18
N SER A 279 16.25 2.21 -5.30
CA SER A 279 16.18 2.87 -6.60
C SER A 279 14.88 3.66 -6.77
N GLN A 280 14.89 4.69 -7.62
CA GLN A 280 13.70 5.45 -7.96
C GLN A 280 12.58 4.54 -8.51
N VAL A 281 12.92 3.54 -9.32
CA VAL A 281 11.95 2.58 -9.89
C VAL A 281 11.32 1.71 -8.79
N ALA A 282 12.09 1.27 -7.80
CA ALA A 282 11.54 0.49 -6.69
C ALA A 282 10.66 1.36 -5.78
N MET A 283 10.97 2.63 -5.60
CA MET A 283 10.16 3.58 -4.82
C MET A 283 8.82 3.89 -5.51
N VAL A 284 8.85 4.26 -6.78
CA VAL A 284 7.68 4.70 -7.57
C VAL A 284 6.89 3.52 -8.11
N GLY A 285 7.58 2.48 -8.48
CA GLY A 285 7.08 1.42 -9.32
C GLY A 285 7.55 1.56 -10.76
N GLY A 286 7.33 0.56 -11.57
CA GLY A 286 7.75 0.54 -12.97
C GLY A 286 8.21 -0.84 -13.42
N GLY A 287 9.13 -0.86 -14.35
CA GLY A 287 9.55 -2.06 -15.07
C GLY A 287 8.97 -2.10 -16.48
N SER A 288 9.26 -3.17 -17.22
CA SER A 288 8.66 -3.42 -18.53
C SER A 288 7.13 -3.58 -18.42
N PHE A 289 6.70 -4.11 -17.28
CA PHE A 289 5.33 -4.22 -16.83
C PHE A 289 5.22 -3.39 -15.54
N PRO A 290 4.54 -2.23 -15.57
CA PRO A 290 4.48 -1.35 -14.42
C PRO A 290 3.88 -2.06 -13.20
N GLN A 291 4.71 -2.31 -12.20
CA GLN A 291 4.30 -2.84 -10.90
C GLN A 291 4.25 -1.71 -9.88
N PRO A 292 3.37 -1.76 -8.87
CA PRO A 292 3.36 -0.77 -7.80
C PRO A 292 4.67 -0.80 -6.99
N GLY A 293 5.21 0.38 -6.68
CA GLY A 293 6.41 0.56 -5.83
C GLY A 293 6.06 0.75 -4.36
N GLU A 294 7.08 1.03 -3.53
CA GLU A 294 6.93 1.22 -2.08
C GLU A 294 5.93 2.32 -1.71
N ILE A 295 5.85 3.39 -2.52
CA ILE A 295 4.87 4.47 -2.34
C ILE A 295 3.43 3.94 -2.42
N SER A 296 3.13 3.10 -3.42
CA SER A 296 1.79 2.50 -3.57
C SER A 296 1.54 1.40 -2.55
N LEU A 297 2.57 0.65 -2.16
CA LEU A 297 2.48 -0.37 -1.10
C LEU A 297 2.24 0.26 0.29
N ALA A 298 2.58 1.53 0.49
CA ALA A 298 2.28 2.29 1.70
C ALA A 298 0.85 2.88 1.71
N HIS A 299 0.06 2.66 0.66
CA HIS A 299 -1.29 3.20 0.55
C HIS A 299 -2.16 2.85 1.77
N ASN A 300 -2.91 3.84 2.29
CA ASN A 300 -3.68 3.78 3.54
C ASN A 300 -2.85 3.46 4.79
N GLY A 301 -1.54 3.65 4.73
CA GLY A 301 -0.60 3.34 5.81
C GLY A 301 0.48 4.38 5.98
N VAL A 302 1.68 3.92 6.33
CA VAL A 302 2.85 4.74 6.64
C VAL A 302 4.00 4.40 5.69
N LEU A 303 4.59 5.43 5.10
CA LEU A 303 5.90 5.35 4.46
C LEU A 303 6.94 5.97 5.41
N PHE A 304 7.79 5.14 5.99
CA PHE A 304 8.86 5.57 6.88
C PHE A 304 10.18 5.66 6.12
N LEU A 305 10.82 6.83 6.17
CA LEU A 305 12.13 7.07 5.55
C LEU A 305 13.13 7.40 6.66
N ASP A 306 13.90 6.39 7.05
CA ASP A 306 14.99 6.58 8.02
C ASP A 306 16.21 7.19 7.33
N GLU A 307 16.95 8.05 8.04
CA GLU A 307 18.10 8.75 7.48
C GLU A 307 17.78 9.55 6.19
N LEU A 308 16.72 10.34 6.22
CA LEU A 308 16.18 11.05 5.05
C LEU A 308 17.25 11.74 4.16
N PRO A 309 18.28 12.43 4.69
CA PRO A 309 19.31 13.07 3.85
C PRO A 309 20.25 12.09 3.13
N GLU A 310 20.20 10.79 3.43
CA GLU A 310 21.03 9.77 2.76
C GLU A 310 20.34 9.17 1.52
N PHE A 311 19.05 9.42 1.34
CA PHE A 311 18.37 9.05 0.10
C PHE A 311 18.86 9.88 -1.09
N ASN A 312 18.92 9.25 -2.25
CA ASN A 312 19.21 9.97 -3.50
C ASN A 312 18.16 11.06 -3.73
N ARG A 313 18.62 12.25 -4.14
CA ARG A 313 17.74 13.41 -4.39
C ARG A 313 16.62 13.08 -5.37
N SER A 314 16.88 12.30 -6.43
CA SER A 314 15.86 11.87 -7.40
C SER A 314 14.76 11.04 -6.76
N VAL A 315 15.07 10.23 -5.73
CA VAL A 315 14.10 9.42 -4.97
C VAL A 315 13.23 10.31 -4.07
N LEU A 316 13.81 11.35 -3.47
CA LEU A 316 13.06 12.29 -2.64
C LEU A 316 12.13 13.19 -3.47
N GLU A 317 12.56 13.63 -4.65
CA GLU A 317 11.76 14.52 -5.51
C GLU A 317 10.49 13.85 -6.05
N VAL A 318 10.51 12.52 -6.28
CA VAL A 318 9.30 11.81 -6.77
C VAL A 318 8.20 11.69 -5.70
N LEU A 319 8.51 11.89 -4.42
CA LEU A 319 7.51 11.91 -3.35
C LEU A 319 6.59 13.15 -3.40
N ARG A 320 7.01 14.23 -4.09
CA ARG A 320 6.28 15.49 -4.09
C ARG A 320 4.88 15.37 -4.68
N GLN A 321 4.75 14.62 -5.78
CA GLN A 321 3.45 14.41 -6.41
C GLN A 321 2.49 13.59 -5.52
N PRO A 322 2.84 12.38 -5.03
CA PRO A 322 1.90 11.60 -4.24
C PRO A 322 1.54 12.22 -2.89
N LEU A 323 2.39 13.07 -2.31
CA LEU A 323 2.07 13.81 -1.09
C LEU A 323 0.99 14.89 -1.31
N GLU A 324 0.80 15.37 -2.55
CA GLU A 324 -0.26 16.32 -2.90
C GLU A 324 -1.47 15.61 -3.52
N ASP A 325 -1.24 14.80 -4.56
CA ASP A 325 -2.30 14.22 -5.40
C ASP A 325 -2.83 12.89 -4.87
N ARG A 326 -2.15 12.26 -3.89
CA ARG A 326 -2.45 10.92 -3.30
C ARG A 326 -2.52 9.82 -4.34
N ARG A 327 -1.85 10.01 -5.45
CA ARG A 327 -1.67 9.04 -6.52
C ARG A 327 -0.29 9.21 -7.12
N ILE A 328 0.21 8.15 -7.73
CA ILE A 328 1.45 8.18 -8.47
C ILE A 328 1.21 7.75 -9.90
N THR A 329 1.67 8.57 -10.84
CA THR A 329 1.52 8.33 -12.27
C THR A 329 2.82 7.78 -12.82
N ILE A 330 2.78 6.57 -13.36
CA ILE A 330 3.89 5.92 -14.05
C ILE A 330 3.65 6.03 -15.55
N SER A 331 4.36 6.95 -16.21
CA SER A 331 4.30 7.12 -17.66
C SER A 331 5.41 6.33 -18.34
N ARG A 332 5.05 5.51 -19.33
CA ARG A 332 5.95 4.77 -20.21
C ARG A 332 5.50 4.96 -21.65
N VAL A 333 6.38 4.64 -22.60
CA VAL A 333 6.11 4.80 -24.04
C VAL A 333 4.80 4.12 -24.49
N LYS A 334 4.40 3.03 -23.82
CA LYS A 334 3.23 2.22 -24.21
C LYS A 334 2.00 2.41 -23.33
N SER A 335 2.14 3.01 -22.13
CA SER A 335 1.02 3.16 -21.21
C SER A 335 1.33 4.18 -20.11
N THR A 336 0.30 4.90 -19.67
CA THR A 336 0.31 5.71 -18.44
C THR A 336 -0.61 5.04 -17.42
N ILE A 337 -0.08 4.77 -16.23
CA ILE A 337 -0.78 4.05 -15.18
C ILE A 337 -0.74 4.88 -13.91
N ASP A 338 -1.92 5.06 -13.29
CA ASP A 338 -2.05 5.68 -11.98
C ASP A 338 -2.25 4.60 -10.91
N TYR A 339 -1.48 4.68 -9.83
CA TYR A 339 -1.69 3.89 -8.63
C TYR A 339 -2.11 4.78 -7.47
N PRO A 340 -3.04 4.35 -6.62
CA PRO A 340 -3.34 5.02 -5.36
C PRO A 340 -2.10 5.11 -4.49
N ALA A 341 -1.91 6.25 -3.82
CA ALA A 341 -0.73 6.54 -3.00
C ALA A 341 -1.08 7.50 -1.85
N SER A 342 -2.19 7.26 -1.17
CA SER A 342 -2.58 7.99 0.03
C SER A 342 -1.89 7.38 1.24
N PHE A 343 -0.77 7.94 1.66
CA PHE A 343 0.03 7.48 2.79
C PHE A 343 0.41 8.66 3.69
N MET A 344 0.79 8.34 4.91
CA MET A 344 1.40 9.26 5.86
C MET A 344 2.92 9.13 5.74
N LEU A 345 3.59 10.23 5.40
CA LEU A 345 5.06 10.26 5.38
C LEU A 345 5.57 10.49 6.81
N VAL A 346 6.38 9.55 7.28
CA VAL A 346 7.16 9.70 8.51
C VAL A 346 8.63 9.63 8.13
N ALA A 347 9.39 10.64 8.50
CA ALA A 347 10.81 10.67 8.21
C ALA A 347 11.64 10.79 9.49
N SER A 348 12.86 10.32 9.44
CA SER A 348 13.83 10.56 10.51
C SER A 348 15.14 11.08 9.92
N MET A 349 15.84 11.91 10.69
CA MET A 349 17.19 12.35 10.33
C MET A 349 18.01 12.71 11.55
N ASN A 350 19.32 12.74 11.36
CA ASN A 350 20.24 13.34 12.33
C ASN A 350 20.30 14.87 12.13
N PRO A 351 20.65 15.66 13.15
CA PRO A 351 20.72 17.12 13.01
C PRO A 351 21.92 17.60 12.17
N CYS A 352 22.93 16.75 12.00
CA CYS A 352 24.13 17.03 11.21
C CYS A 352 24.83 15.70 10.83
N PRO A 353 25.89 15.70 9.99
CA PRO A 353 26.61 14.47 9.63
C PRO A 353 27.16 13.68 10.81
N CYS A 354 27.68 14.33 11.86
CA CYS A 354 28.15 13.63 13.07
C CYS A 354 27.02 13.26 14.03
N GLY A 355 25.81 13.84 13.87
CA GLY A 355 24.63 13.56 14.66
C GLY A 355 24.52 14.31 15.99
N TYR A 356 25.46 15.19 16.33
CA TYR A 356 25.51 15.82 17.66
C TYR A 356 25.36 17.35 17.66
N TYR A 357 24.84 17.93 16.57
CA TYR A 357 24.52 19.34 16.56
C TYR A 357 23.42 19.65 17.58
N ASN A 358 23.65 20.69 18.42
CA ASN A 358 22.80 21.05 19.58
C ASN A 358 22.60 19.92 20.62
N HIS A 359 23.49 18.93 20.67
CA HIS A 359 23.38 17.87 21.67
C HIS A 359 23.78 18.37 23.07
N PRO A 360 23.02 18.09 24.14
CA PRO A 360 23.24 18.68 25.47
C PRO A 360 24.58 18.28 26.11
N THR A 361 25.14 17.12 25.78
CA THR A 361 26.34 16.58 26.46
C THR A 361 27.49 16.23 25.52
N LYS A 362 27.26 16.09 24.22
CA LYS A 362 28.31 15.71 23.25
C LYS A 362 28.57 16.86 22.27
N PRO A 363 29.84 17.28 22.10
CA PRO A 363 30.16 18.37 21.17
C PRO A 363 29.98 17.94 19.73
N CYS A 364 29.46 18.82 18.90
CA CYS A 364 29.42 18.66 17.45
C CYS A 364 30.78 18.98 16.86
N VAL A 365 31.27 18.11 15.97
CA VAL A 365 32.55 18.27 15.26
C VAL A 365 32.38 18.84 13.83
N CYS A 366 31.16 19.07 13.38
CA CYS A 366 30.85 19.60 12.07
C CYS A 366 31.03 21.13 12.03
N ASN A 367 31.61 21.65 10.98
CA ASN A 367 31.58 23.08 10.76
C ASN A 367 30.19 23.53 10.21
N PRO A 368 29.82 24.82 10.34
CA PRO A 368 28.50 25.31 9.89
C PRO A 368 28.21 25.00 8.41
N GLY A 369 29.20 25.10 7.53
CA GLY A 369 29.05 24.78 6.11
C GLY A 369 28.74 23.30 5.83
N GLN A 370 29.25 22.37 6.65
CA GLN A 370 28.95 20.96 6.55
C GLN A 370 27.51 20.68 7.01
N VAL A 371 27.06 21.32 8.10
CA VAL A 371 25.69 21.20 8.59
C VAL A 371 24.72 21.70 7.51
N GLN A 372 24.96 22.89 6.98
CA GLN A 372 24.11 23.49 5.94
C GLN A 372 24.07 22.62 4.67
N LYS A 373 25.20 22.10 4.21
CA LYS A 373 25.27 21.20 3.06
C LYS A 373 24.48 19.90 3.30
N TYR A 374 24.51 19.38 4.53
CA TYR A 374 23.75 18.19 4.89
C TYR A 374 22.25 18.44 4.87
N LEU A 375 21.78 19.53 5.46
CA LEU A 375 20.37 19.92 5.47
C LEU A 375 19.85 20.23 4.08
N ASN A 376 20.63 20.87 3.23
CA ASN A 376 20.28 21.21 1.84
C ASN A 376 20.14 19.98 0.91
N LYS A 377 20.47 18.76 1.38
CA LYS A 377 20.14 17.52 0.65
C LYS A 377 18.62 17.34 0.55
N ILE A 378 17.86 17.85 1.53
CA ILE A 378 16.40 17.85 1.52
C ILE A 378 15.93 19.16 0.89
N SER A 379 15.11 19.06 -0.15
CA SER A 379 14.61 20.25 -0.83
C SER A 379 13.57 20.98 0.03
N GLY A 380 13.59 22.33 -0.01
CA GLY A 380 12.57 23.16 0.65
C GLY A 380 11.14 22.73 0.30
N PRO A 381 10.80 22.52 -0.99
CA PRO A 381 9.49 22.02 -1.38
C PRO A 381 9.06 20.68 -0.76
N LEU A 382 9.98 19.79 -0.40
CA LEU A 382 9.65 18.56 0.33
C LEU A 382 9.38 18.84 1.81
N LEU A 383 10.23 19.66 2.45
CA LEU A 383 10.02 20.11 3.84
C LEU A 383 8.71 20.86 4.01
N ASP A 384 8.33 21.69 3.04
CA ASP A 384 7.03 22.37 3.01
C ASP A 384 5.83 21.42 3.07
N ARG A 385 5.98 20.15 2.70
CA ARG A 385 4.92 19.11 2.74
C ARG A 385 4.88 18.31 4.03
N ILE A 386 5.82 18.57 4.92
CA ILE A 386 5.86 17.97 6.25
C ILE A 386 5.18 18.92 7.24
N ASP A 387 4.13 18.45 7.90
CA ASP A 387 3.30 19.28 8.76
C ASP A 387 3.90 19.44 10.15
N ILE A 388 4.48 18.36 10.69
CA ILE A 388 5.00 18.26 12.06
C ILE A 388 6.49 17.99 12.01
N GLN A 389 7.27 18.82 12.68
CA GLN A 389 8.71 18.72 12.82
C GLN A 389 9.05 18.67 14.31
N ILE A 390 9.65 17.57 14.75
CA ILE A 390 9.94 17.39 16.17
C ILE A 390 11.39 17.00 16.41
N GLU A 391 11.99 17.63 17.43
CA GLU A 391 13.32 17.26 17.90
C GLU A 391 13.22 16.20 19.01
N ILE A 392 14.00 15.13 18.85
CA ILE A 392 14.09 14.04 19.83
C ILE A 392 15.38 14.15 20.60
N VAL A 393 15.24 14.47 21.88
CA VAL A 393 16.35 14.54 22.83
C VAL A 393 16.56 13.16 23.48
N PRO A 394 17.82 12.70 23.67
CA PRO A 394 18.09 11.45 24.37
C PRO A 394 17.46 11.43 25.77
N VAL A 395 16.86 10.30 26.14
CA VAL A 395 16.24 10.14 27.47
C VAL A 395 17.33 9.99 28.52
N PRO A 396 17.30 10.73 29.63
CA PRO A 396 18.22 10.54 30.75
C PRO A 396 18.11 9.14 31.35
N PHE A 397 19.24 8.62 31.87
CA PHE A 397 19.32 7.25 32.39
C PHE A 397 18.30 7.02 33.51
N GLU A 398 18.05 8.03 34.39
CA GLU A 398 17.10 7.97 35.47
C GLU A 398 15.69 7.63 35.00
N LYS A 399 15.25 8.24 33.89
CA LYS A 399 13.94 7.96 33.26
C LYS A 399 13.88 6.58 32.58
N ILE A 400 15.01 6.09 32.05
CA ILE A 400 15.08 4.76 31.45
C ILE A 400 14.98 3.67 32.53
N SER A 401 15.58 3.91 33.71
CA SER A 401 15.59 2.97 34.83
C SER A 401 14.28 2.93 35.65
N GLU A 402 13.39 3.90 35.47
CA GLU A 402 12.08 3.90 36.12
C GLU A 402 11.26 2.68 35.71
N GLN A 403 10.65 2.02 36.72
CA GLN A 403 9.74 0.87 36.46
C GLN A 403 8.35 1.28 35.95
N ARG A 404 8.10 2.58 35.80
CA ARG A 404 6.81 3.09 35.34
C ARG A 404 6.61 2.75 33.89
N GLN A 405 5.55 2.02 33.57
CA GLN A 405 5.12 1.80 32.18
C GLN A 405 4.60 3.10 31.59
N GLY A 406 4.88 3.35 30.32
CA GLY A 406 4.31 4.45 29.55
C GLY A 406 2.80 4.26 29.31
N GLU A 407 2.17 5.25 28.69
CA GLU A 407 0.79 5.13 28.25
C GLU A 407 0.66 4.08 27.13
N SER A 408 -0.36 3.21 27.20
CA SER A 408 -0.55 2.15 26.22
C SER A 408 -1.01 2.68 24.85
N SER A 409 -0.60 2.01 23.78
CA SER A 409 -1.07 2.29 22.43
C SER A 409 -2.60 2.26 22.32
N ALA A 410 -3.27 1.38 23.06
CA ALA A 410 -4.72 1.27 23.07
C ALA A 410 -5.40 2.55 23.58
N ALA A 411 -4.88 3.17 24.66
CA ALA A 411 -5.42 4.41 25.19
C ALA A 411 -5.24 5.59 24.22
N ILE A 412 -4.05 5.73 23.62
CA ILE A 412 -3.77 6.76 22.61
C ILE A 412 -4.68 6.53 21.39
N ARG A 413 -4.78 5.29 20.92
CA ARG A 413 -5.60 4.93 19.74
C ARG A 413 -7.07 5.30 19.93
N GLN A 414 -7.63 5.13 21.11
CA GLN A 414 -9.01 5.53 21.39
C GLN A 414 -9.23 7.04 21.22
N ARG A 415 -8.29 7.89 21.67
CA ARG A 415 -8.37 9.35 21.46
C ARG A 415 -8.26 9.69 19.97
N VAL A 416 -7.33 9.03 19.28
CA VAL A 416 -7.15 9.18 17.82
C VAL A 416 -8.42 8.80 17.05
N ILE A 417 -9.08 7.69 17.41
CA ILE A 417 -10.33 7.25 16.79
C ILE A 417 -11.45 8.28 17.01
N LYS A 418 -11.60 8.80 18.24
CA LYS A 418 -12.62 9.83 18.53
C LYS A 418 -12.39 11.10 17.70
N ALA A 419 -11.14 11.59 17.64
CA ALA A 419 -10.81 12.74 16.80
C ALA A 419 -11.08 12.47 15.31
N ARG A 420 -10.81 11.26 14.83
CA ARG A 420 -11.07 10.87 13.46
C ARG A 420 -12.58 10.79 13.14
N GLN A 421 -13.40 10.34 14.06
CA GLN A 421 -14.87 10.33 13.94
C GLN A 421 -15.42 11.76 13.74
N ILE A 422 -14.93 12.74 14.52
CA ILE A 422 -15.29 14.16 14.34
C ILE A 422 -14.93 14.64 12.93
N GLN A 423 -13.78 14.21 12.40
CA GLN A 423 -13.33 14.57 11.05
C GLN A 423 -14.19 13.90 9.97
N GLU A 424 -14.55 12.63 10.14
CA GLU A 424 -15.43 11.89 9.23
C GLU A 424 -16.80 12.56 9.13
N GLU A 425 -17.40 12.95 10.25
CA GLU A 425 -18.66 13.70 10.28
C GLU A 425 -18.53 15.06 9.59
N ARG A 426 -17.45 15.81 9.86
CA ARG A 426 -17.14 17.11 9.24
C ARG A 426 -17.01 17.01 7.73
N PHE A 427 -16.38 15.96 7.23
CA PHE A 427 -16.09 15.79 5.81
C PHE A 427 -17.08 14.87 5.07
N ALA A 428 -18.17 14.44 5.70
CA ALA A 428 -19.17 13.55 5.09
C ALA A 428 -19.70 14.03 3.73
N CYS A 429 -19.83 15.36 3.55
CA CYS A 429 -20.24 16.00 2.30
C CYS A 429 -19.10 16.34 1.33
N TYR A 430 -17.86 15.95 1.65
CA TYR A 430 -16.67 16.30 0.86
C TYR A 430 -15.93 15.05 0.37
N PRO A 431 -16.32 14.46 -0.77
CA PRO A 431 -15.67 13.27 -1.30
C PRO A 431 -14.16 13.47 -1.48
N GLY A 432 -13.36 12.49 -1.03
CA GLY A 432 -11.91 12.51 -1.15
C GLY A 432 -11.17 13.26 -0.04
N THR A 433 -11.87 13.79 0.98
CA THR A 433 -11.27 14.36 2.21
C THR A 433 -11.67 13.51 3.39
N TYR A 434 -10.72 12.86 4.06
CA TYR A 434 -10.95 11.92 5.16
C TYR A 434 -10.33 12.36 6.48
N CYS A 435 -9.44 13.37 6.45
CA CYS A 435 -8.75 13.87 7.63
C CYS A 435 -8.29 15.31 7.45
N ASN A 436 -7.92 15.96 8.54
CA ASN A 436 -7.57 17.38 8.53
C ASN A 436 -6.35 17.72 7.66
N ALA A 437 -5.34 16.84 7.58
CA ALA A 437 -4.19 17.05 6.70
C ALA A 437 -4.60 17.19 5.22
N GLN A 438 -5.75 16.66 4.87
CA GLN A 438 -6.26 16.64 3.49
C GLN A 438 -7.14 17.84 3.14
N MET A 439 -7.44 18.73 4.08
CA MET A 439 -8.25 19.91 3.81
C MET A 439 -7.68 20.75 2.67
N THR A 440 -8.56 21.13 1.75
CA THR A 440 -8.30 22.17 0.74
C THR A 440 -8.32 23.55 1.36
N SER A 441 -7.79 24.59 0.68
CA SER A 441 -7.83 25.97 1.19
C SER A 441 -9.25 26.45 1.48
N LYS A 442 -10.24 26.02 0.69
CA LYS A 442 -11.66 26.35 0.92
C LYS A 442 -12.18 25.70 2.21
N GLN A 443 -11.85 24.44 2.45
CA GLN A 443 -12.23 23.73 3.69
C GLN A 443 -11.49 24.30 4.91
N LEU A 444 -10.23 24.69 4.74
CA LEU A 444 -9.45 25.35 5.79
C LEU A 444 -10.11 26.64 6.25
N SER A 445 -10.55 27.49 5.31
CA SER A 445 -11.30 28.70 5.60
C SER A 445 -12.66 28.45 6.28
N ALA A 446 -13.28 27.29 6.03
CA ALA A 446 -14.57 26.94 6.64
C ALA A 446 -14.43 26.32 8.04
N PHE A 447 -13.42 25.47 8.27
CA PHE A 447 -13.35 24.61 9.46
C PHE A 447 -12.19 24.89 10.40
N ALA A 448 -11.20 25.70 10.00
CA ALA A 448 -9.99 25.93 10.77
C ALA A 448 -9.75 27.42 11.05
N GLN A 449 -10.81 28.18 11.29
CA GLN A 449 -10.71 29.60 11.68
C GLN A 449 -10.38 29.73 13.18
N PRO A 450 -9.25 30.37 13.54
CA PRO A 450 -8.94 30.63 14.93
C PRO A 450 -9.75 31.82 15.50
N GLU A 451 -9.87 31.88 16.80
CA GLU A 451 -10.35 33.06 17.51
C GLU A 451 -9.44 34.28 17.27
N THR A 452 -9.96 35.50 17.48
CA THR A 452 -9.23 36.76 17.27
C THR A 452 -7.88 36.81 18.00
N LYS A 453 -7.83 36.31 19.24
CA LYS A 453 -6.57 36.20 20.00
C LYS A 453 -5.58 35.22 19.36
N GLY A 454 -6.07 34.12 18.83
CA GLY A 454 -5.27 33.14 18.11
C GLY A 454 -4.69 33.69 16.81
N LEU A 455 -5.46 34.49 16.06
CA LEU A 455 -4.97 35.16 14.84
C LEU A 455 -3.81 36.12 15.16
N SER A 456 -3.88 36.86 16.26
CA SER A 456 -2.79 37.74 16.69
C SER A 456 -1.52 36.97 17.06
N LEU A 457 -1.68 35.82 17.73
CA LEU A 457 -0.56 34.92 18.05
C LEU A 457 0.09 34.36 16.77
N LEU A 458 -0.75 33.90 15.83
CA LEU A 458 -0.28 33.33 14.56
C LEU A 458 0.44 34.39 13.71
N LYS A 459 -0.10 35.63 13.62
CA LYS A 459 0.55 36.73 12.94
C LYS A 459 1.94 37.02 13.51
N ASN A 460 2.06 37.13 14.84
CA ASN A 460 3.33 37.36 15.51
C ASN A 460 4.33 36.22 15.26
N ALA A 461 3.85 34.96 15.22
CA ALA A 461 4.70 33.82 14.91
C ALA A 461 5.18 33.83 13.45
N MET A 462 4.30 34.17 12.49
CA MET A 462 4.64 34.29 11.08
C MET A 462 5.75 35.33 10.85
N GLU A 463 5.61 36.51 11.49
CA GLU A 463 6.59 37.60 11.37
C GLU A 463 7.92 37.25 12.05
N ARG A 464 7.89 36.68 13.27
CA ARG A 464 9.11 36.37 14.04
C ARG A 464 9.92 35.20 13.50
N LEU A 465 9.24 34.21 12.94
CA LEU A 465 9.85 32.97 12.45
C LEU A 465 9.99 32.97 10.91
N ASN A 466 9.64 34.09 10.24
CA ASN A 466 9.65 34.24 8.78
C ASN A 466 9.00 33.07 8.04
N LEU A 467 7.80 32.65 8.51
CA LEU A 467 7.11 31.48 7.99
C LEU A 467 6.40 31.77 6.66
N SER A 468 6.41 30.80 5.76
CA SER A 468 5.74 30.87 4.46
C SER A 468 4.19 30.78 4.58
N ALA A 469 3.45 31.20 3.55
CA ALA A 469 2.01 30.99 3.47
C ALA A 469 1.61 29.51 3.57
N ARG A 470 2.45 28.60 3.06
CA ARG A 470 2.23 27.16 3.21
C ARG A 470 2.36 26.71 4.67
N ALA A 471 3.31 27.26 5.41
CA ALA A 471 3.45 27.00 6.84
C ALA A 471 2.21 27.47 7.62
N TYR A 472 1.60 28.60 7.23
CA TYR A 472 0.33 29.07 7.78
C TYR A 472 -0.78 28.01 7.64
N ASP A 473 -1.01 27.50 6.42
CA ASP A 473 -2.03 26.48 6.18
C ASP A 473 -1.76 25.19 7.00
N ARG A 474 -0.47 24.79 7.12
CA ARG A 474 -0.08 23.60 7.91
C ARG A 474 -0.36 23.81 9.40
N ILE A 475 0.01 24.95 9.95
CA ILE A 475 -0.29 25.28 11.35
C ILE A 475 -1.80 25.20 11.62
N LEU A 476 -2.62 25.75 10.75
CA LEU A 476 -4.08 25.69 10.91
C LEU A 476 -4.63 24.25 10.86
N LYS A 477 -4.14 23.42 9.93
CA LYS A 477 -4.53 22.00 9.85
C LYS A 477 -4.17 21.22 11.13
N VAL A 478 -2.96 21.42 11.63
CA VAL A 478 -2.47 20.79 12.87
C VAL A 478 -3.25 21.32 14.07
N SER A 479 -3.49 22.64 14.17
CA SER A 479 -4.29 23.23 15.25
C SER A 479 -5.72 22.70 15.29
N ARG A 480 -6.35 22.51 14.11
CA ARG A 480 -7.68 21.88 14.04
C ARG A 480 -7.65 20.45 14.56
N THR A 481 -6.60 19.71 14.26
CA THR A 481 -6.43 18.32 14.76
C THR A 481 -6.25 18.28 16.27
N ILE A 482 -5.46 19.21 16.84
CA ILE A 482 -5.28 19.30 18.29
C ILE A 482 -6.62 19.64 18.98
N ALA A 483 -7.39 20.57 18.39
CA ALA A 483 -8.72 20.90 18.89
C ALA A 483 -9.69 19.71 18.81
N ASP A 484 -9.64 18.90 17.74
CA ASP A 484 -10.45 17.68 17.61
C ASP A 484 -10.08 16.62 18.67
N LEU A 485 -8.79 16.48 18.99
CA LEU A 485 -8.31 15.59 20.07
C LEU A 485 -8.81 16.01 21.45
N GLU A 486 -9.00 17.32 21.67
CA GLU A 486 -9.57 17.87 22.90
C GLU A 486 -11.11 17.93 22.88
N GLY A 487 -11.75 17.60 21.75
CA GLY A 487 -13.20 17.73 21.59
C GLY A 487 -13.69 19.18 21.54
N SER A 488 -12.81 20.13 21.16
CA SER A 488 -13.14 21.55 21.08
C SER A 488 -13.67 21.91 19.69
N GLU A 489 -14.83 22.57 19.64
CA GLU A 489 -15.39 23.07 18.40
C GLU A 489 -14.55 24.20 17.77
N GLN A 490 -13.93 25.03 18.62
CA GLN A 490 -13.14 26.18 18.21
C GLN A 490 -11.64 25.93 18.40
N ILE A 491 -10.83 26.54 17.53
CA ILE A 491 -9.37 26.56 17.68
C ILE A 491 -8.97 27.64 18.68
N LYS A 492 -8.57 27.21 19.88
CA LYS A 492 -8.09 28.09 20.96
C LYS A 492 -6.63 28.50 20.75
N PRO A 493 -6.16 29.58 21.41
CA PRO A 493 -4.75 30.00 21.35
C PRO A 493 -3.75 28.91 21.76
N GLU A 494 -4.11 28.04 22.71
CA GLU A 494 -3.26 26.91 23.17
C GLU A 494 -3.01 25.91 22.04
N HIS A 495 -4.05 25.59 21.23
CA HIS A 495 -3.93 24.68 20.07
C HIS A 495 -2.97 25.25 19.02
N LEU A 496 -3.02 26.56 18.81
CA LEU A 496 -2.11 27.25 17.88
C LEU A 496 -0.67 27.27 18.43
N ALA A 497 -0.49 27.53 19.71
CA ALA A 497 0.82 27.53 20.34
C ALA A 497 1.51 26.15 20.22
N GLU A 498 0.76 25.07 20.47
CA GLU A 498 1.25 23.69 20.28
C GLU A 498 1.61 23.46 18.79
N ALA A 499 0.74 23.81 17.85
CA ALA A 499 0.99 23.62 16.41
C ALA A 499 2.19 24.42 15.89
N ILE A 500 2.38 25.67 16.36
CA ILE A 500 3.54 26.50 16.02
C ILE A 500 4.83 25.86 16.55
N SER A 501 4.80 25.22 17.72
CA SER A 501 5.97 24.54 18.29
C SER A 501 6.48 23.39 17.40
N TYR A 502 5.62 22.83 16.57
CA TYR A 502 5.98 21.77 15.61
C TYR A 502 6.61 22.28 14.31
N ARG A 503 6.95 23.58 14.20
CA ARG A 503 7.60 24.18 13.02
C ARG A 503 9.02 24.69 13.32
N ASN A 504 9.74 24.01 14.20
CA ASN A 504 11.05 24.47 14.66
C ASN A 504 12.15 24.46 13.57
N LEU A 505 12.05 23.60 12.55
CA LEU A 505 13.04 23.53 11.45
C LEU A 505 12.86 24.64 10.39
N ASP A 506 11.76 25.36 10.43
CA ASP A 506 11.50 26.46 9.49
C ASP A 506 12.24 27.75 9.89
N ARG A 507 12.91 27.77 11.04
CA ARG A 507 13.68 28.93 11.50
C ARG A 507 14.92 29.12 10.61
N GLU A 508 15.16 30.34 10.13
CA GLU A 508 16.33 30.67 9.28
C GLU A 508 17.68 30.28 9.90
N ASN A 509 17.76 30.22 11.23
CA ASN A 509 18.96 29.94 12.01
C ASN A 509 18.94 28.58 12.72
N TRP A 510 18.14 27.61 12.26
CA TRP A 510 18.16 26.29 12.91
C TRP A 510 19.50 25.57 12.77
N ALA A 511 20.28 25.91 11.75
CA ALA A 511 21.58 25.30 11.43
C ALA A 511 22.79 26.25 11.57
N GLY A 512 22.64 27.45 12.11
CA GLY A 512 23.80 28.36 12.28
C GLY A 512 23.44 29.69 12.82
#